data_7947387bb8ec65bbd62391085bcdbd76
#
_entry.id   7947387bb8ec65bbd62391085bcdbd76
#
_cell.length_a   1.000
_cell.length_b   1.000
_cell.length_c   1.000
_cell.angle_alpha   90.00
_cell.angle_beta   90.00
_cell.angle_gamma   90.00
#
_symmetry.space_group_name_H-M   'P 1'
#
loop_
_entity.id
_entity.type
_entity.pdbx_description
1 polymer ?
#
loop_
_entity_poly.entity_id
_entity_poly.type
_entity_poly.pdbx_seq_one_letter_code
_entity_poly.pdbx_strand_id
1 'polypeptide(L)'
;MNKIERVKNALRGEEVDRPPFSFWYHFGLQHMPGSKHAEAEIDFFRAYDLDFLKVMNDYPFPLPRGLEAIETEEDWKSVEPISADDACWKPQLEALSMINEAIGNQALFIDTIFSPWTTARRLARGGNLTEARRRSPEALLSAMASIAESLASYAREVLARGASGIFLSLGAATDDVMTAEEYATWGRPFDLKVLEAVRDAPFNVLHIHGSRIHFDSLLDYPVSALNWSHFNTPPALGEGRSKSGKAVMGGINEATAAHLSAPEIADQVSNALNETGGRGLIIAPGCSVPTDTPERNLRAIRMALDRRTS
;
A
#
# COMPACT_ATOMS: atom_id res chain seq x y z
N MET A 1 -21.93 7.33 -12.43
CA MET A 1 -21.09 6.10 -12.33
C MET A 1 -21.07 5.62 -10.90
N ASN A 2 -21.20 4.30 -10.63
CA ASN A 2 -21.03 3.79 -9.27
C ASN A 2 -19.56 3.72 -8.86
N LYS A 3 -19.26 3.47 -7.56
CA LYS A 3 -17.89 3.46 -7.05
C LYS A 3 -17.01 2.39 -7.69
N ILE A 4 -17.54 1.18 -7.87
CA ILE A 4 -16.81 0.04 -8.47
C ILE A 4 -16.44 0.34 -9.93
N GLU A 5 -17.39 0.82 -10.72
CA GLU A 5 -17.15 1.19 -12.13
C GLU A 5 -16.12 2.32 -12.23
N ARG A 6 -16.25 3.36 -11.39
CA ARG A 6 -15.33 4.50 -11.37
C ARG A 6 -13.89 4.06 -11.12
N VAL A 7 -13.65 3.21 -10.12
CA VAL A 7 -12.30 2.70 -9.82
C VAL A 7 -11.80 1.83 -10.98
N LYS A 8 -12.60 0.89 -11.47
CA LYS A 8 -12.19 0.01 -12.58
C LYS A 8 -11.86 0.79 -13.86
N ASN A 9 -12.65 1.80 -14.20
CA ASN A 9 -12.39 2.64 -15.38
C ASN A 9 -11.13 3.49 -15.19
N ALA A 10 -10.93 4.07 -13.99
CA ALA A 10 -9.71 4.82 -13.69
C ALA A 10 -8.47 3.93 -13.81
N LEU A 11 -8.49 2.69 -13.29
CA LEU A 11 -7.39 1.75 -13.41
C LEU A 11 -7.04 1.40 -14.87
N ARG A 12 -8.04 1.38 -15.78
CA ARG A 12 -7.83 1.15 -17.22
C ARG A 12 -7.49 2.42 -18.01
N GLY A 13 -7.44 3.59 -17.36
CA GLY A 13 -7.23 4.87 -18.03
C GLY A 13 -8.43 5.32 -18.87
N GLU A 14 -9.59 4.72 -18.66
CA GLU A 14 -10.86 5.08 -19.31
C GLU A 14 -11.46 6.35 -18.71
N GLU A 15 -12.47 6.89 -19.37
CA GLU A 15 -13.18 8.07 -18.90
C GLU A 15 -14.00 7.78 -17.66
N VAL A 16 -13.99 8.71 -16.72
CA VAL A 16 -14.74 8.67 -15.47
C VAL A 16 -15.49 9.97 -15.24
N ASP A 17 -16.62 9.90 -14.55
CA ASP A 17 -17.38 11.11 -14.15
C ASP A 17 -16.54 12.05 -13.27
N ARG A 18 -15.69 11.50 -12.43
CA ARG A 18 -14.62 12.15 -11.68
C ARG A 18 -13.57 11.11 -11.27
N PRO A 19 -12.32 11.46 -10.98
CA PRO A 19 -11.39 10.50 -10.41
C PRO A 19 -11.92 9.89 -9.12
N PRO A 20 -11.76 8.58 -8.92
CA PRO A 20 -12.01 7.97 -7.61
C PRO A 20 -11.03 8.52 -6.59
N PHE A 21 -11.42 8.51 -5.32
CA PHE A 21 -10.54 8.95 -4.24
C PHE A 21 -10.61 8.03 -3.03
N SER A 22 -9.50 7.97 -2.31
CA SER A 22 -9.39 7.38 -0.99
C SER A 22 -8.22 8.01 -0.24
N PHE A 23 -8.20 7.86 1.06
CA PHE A 23 -7.07 8.19 1.92
C PHE A 23 -7.07 7.24 3.13
N TRP A 24 -5.95 7.17 3.83
CA TRP A 24 -5.75 6.23 4.91
C TRP A 24 -4.77 6.75 5.95
N TYR A 25 -4.84 6.21 7.14
CA TYR A 25 -3.84 6.36 8.20
C TYR A 25 -3.78 5.10 9.07
N HIS A 26 -2.79 5.02 9.95
CA HIS A 26 -2.66 3.93 10.89
C HIS A 26 -3.64 4.14 12.06
N PHE A 27 -4.56 3.20 12.26
CA PHE A 27 -5.57 3.31 13.33
C PHE A 27 -5.03 2.97 14.73
N GLY A 28 -3.84 2.34 14.83
CA GLY A 28 -3.28 1.93 16.11
C GLY A 28 -3.99 0.73 16.75
N LEU A 29 -4.70 -0.08 15.95
CA LEU A 29 -5.55 -1.19 16.40
C LEU A 29 -4.89 -2.56 16.33
N GLN A 30 -3.57 -2.64 16.12
CA GLN A 30 -2.83 -3.90 15.94
C GLN A 30 -2.86 -4.85 17.15
N HIS A 31 -3.40 -4.42 18.28
CA HIS A 31 -3.59 -5.25 19.48
C HIS A 31 -5.08 -5.58 19.75
N MET A 32 -5.96 -5.15 18.86
CA MET A 32 -7.40 -5.37 18.97
C MET A 32 -7.83 -6.59 18.12
N PRO A 33 -8.97 -7.22 18.44
CA PRO A 33 -9.58 -8.21 17.56
C PRO A 33 -9.85 -7.65 16.17
N GLY A 34 -9.83 -8.52 15.14
CA GLY A 34 -10.10 -8.15 13.76
C GLY A 34 -11.45 -7.46 13.56
N SER A 35 -12.45 -7.85 14.35
CA SER A 35 -13.77 -7.20 14.35
C SER A 35 -13.71 -5.69 14.69
N LYS A 36 -12.87 -5.29 15.65
CA LYS A 36 -12.70 -3.87 16.01
C LYS A 36 -11.97 -3.08 14.93
N HIS A 37 -11.01 -3.72 14.27
CA HIS A 37 -10.35 -3.12 13.11
C HIS A 37 -11.35 -2.95 11.96
N ALA A 38 -12.14 -3.97 11.64
CA ALA A 38 -13.19 -3.89 10.62
C ALA A 38 -14.20 -2.77 10.88
N GLU A 39 -14.70 -2.66 12.11
CA GLU A 39 -15.63 -1.59 12.53
C GLU A 39 -15.02 -0.20 12.20
N ALA A 40 -13.77 0.05 12.61
CA ALA A 40 -13.10 1.32 12.38
C ALA A 40 -12.93 1.63 10.89
N GLU A 41 -12.50 0.66 10.09
CA GLU A 41 -12.30 0.82 8.64
C GLU A 41 -13.63 1.05 7.90
N ILE A 42 -14.70 0.34 8.27
CA ILE A 42 -16.04 0.49 7.69
C ILE A 42 -16.63 1.86 8.03
N ASP A 43 -16.51 2.29 9.29
CA ASP A 43 -16.99 3.59 9.73
C ASP A 43 -16.22 4.72 9.04
N PHE A 44 -14.92 4.57 8.88
CA PHE A 44 -14.08 5.50 8.14
C PHE A 44 -14.47 5.59 6.66
N PHE A 45 -14.66 4.46 5.99
CA PHE A 45 -15.14 4.41 4.61
C PHE A 45 -16.46 5.17 4.45
N ARG A 46 -17.41 4.95 5.34
CA ARG A 46 -18.74 5.57 5.31
C ARG A 46 -18.70 7.05 5.65
N ALA A 47 -17.94 7.43 6.70
CA ALA A 47 -17.85 8.81 7.18
C ALA A 47 -17.33 9.78 6.10
N TYR A 48 -16.45 9.30 5.24
CA TYR A 48 -15.85 10.11 4.17
C TYR A 48 -16.37 9.79 2.77
N ASP A 49 -17.31 8.85 2.64
CA ASP A 49 -17.87 8.39 1.36
C ASP A 49 -16.78 8.05 0.33
N LEU A 50 -15.77 7.28 0.76
CA LEU A 50 -14.64 6.89 -0.09
C LEU A 50 -15.08 6.06 -1.29
N ASP A 51 -14.37 6.16 -2.41
CA ASP A 51 -14.67 5.36 -3.61
C ASP A 51 -14.18 3.92 -3.53
N PHE A 52 -13.15 3.68 -2.75
CA PHE A 52 -12.64 2.36 -2.38
C PHE A 52 -12.00 2.42 -0.99
N LEU A 53 -11.80 1.28 -0.39
CA LEU A 53 -11.13 1.19 0.90
C LEU A 53 -9.74 0.57 0.73
N LYS A 54 -8.71 1.29 1.15
CA LYS A 54 -7.37 0.75 1.34
C LYS A 54 -7.24 0.36 2.82
N VAL A 55 -7.41 -0.93 3.11
CA VAL A 55 -7.37 -1.46 4.47
C VAL A 55 -5.94 -1.42 4.99
N MET A 56 -5.76 -0.82 6.17
CA MET A 56 -4.46 -0.82 6.83
C MET A 56 -4.23 -2.17 7.52
N ASN A 57 -3.01 -2.67 7.45
CA ASN A 57 -2.61 -3.89 8.16
C ASN A 57 -1.39 -3.58 9.04
N ASP A 58 -1.65 -3.35 10.32
CA ASP A 58 -0.62 -3.06 11.31
C ASP A 58 -0.32 -4.26 12.22
N TYR A 59 -0.97 -5.42 12.00
CA TYR A 59 -0.66 -6.64 12.75
C TYR A 59 0.77 -7.09 12.45
N PRO A 60 1.56 -7.42 13.50
CA PRO A 60 2.95 -7.77 13.30
C PRO A 60 3.10 -9.13 12.63
N PHE A 61 4.08 -9.25 11.73
CA PHE A 61 4.57 -10.54 11.29
C PHE A 61 5.25 -11.23 12.49
N PRO A 62 4.97 -12.51 12.77
CA PRO A 62 5.46 -13.16 13.99
C PRO A 62 6.96 -13.43 13.91
N LEU A 63 7.61 -13.33 15.04
CA LEU A 63 8.99 -13.77 15.24
C LEU A 63 9.05 -15.30 15.39
N PRO A 64 10.16 -15.93 15.01
CA PRO A 64 10.43 -17.31 15.35
C PRO A 64 10.30 -17.53 16.87
N ARG A 65 9.86 -18.75 17.25
CA ARG A 65 9.56 -19.06 18.64
C ARG A 65 10.75 -18.82 19.58
N GLY A 66 10.52 -18.04 20.61
CA GLY A 66 11.51 -17.74 21.64
C GLY A 66 12.40 -16.53 21.35
N LEU A 67 12.24 -15.89 20.19
CA LEU A 67 12.96 -14.67 19.85
C LEU A 67 12.11 -13.43 20.12
N GLU A 68 12.76 -12.35 20.52
CA GLU A 68 12.18 -11.01 20.63
C GLU A 68 12.61 -10.09 19.47
N ALA A 69 13.69 -10.45 18.77
CA ALA A 69 14.23 -9.82 17.57
C ALA A 69 15.11 -10.80 16.81
N ILE A 70 15.37 -10.53 15.54
CA ILE A 70 16.40 -11.23 14.76
C ILE A 70 17.69 -10.42 14.85
N GLU A 71 18.73 -11.02 15.42
CA GLU A 71 20.03 -10.34 15.65
C GLU A 71 21.23 -11.12 15.09
N THR A 72 21.14 -12.45 15.04
CA THR A 72 22.24 -13.34 14.64
C THR A 72 21.96 -14.07 13.33
N GLU A 73 22.99 -14.72 12.79
CA GLU A 73 22.84 -15.58 11.61
C GLU A 73 21.91 -16.76 11.87
N GLU A 74 22.02 -17.36 13.07
CA GLU A 74 21.15 -18.47 13.51
C GLU A 74 19.70 -18.03 13.60
N ASP A 75 19.44 -16.81 14.07
CA ASP A 75 18.08 -16.26 14.10
C ASP A 75 17.52 -16.12 12.68
N TRP A 76 18.32 -15.63 11.71
CA TRP A 76 17.89 -15.56 10.32
C TRP A 76 17.59 -16.94 9.73
N LYS A 77 18.40 -17.96 10.05
CA LYS A 77 18.19 -19.35 9.63
C LYS A 77 16.92 -19.96 10.23
N SER A 78 16.44 -19.45 11.36
CA SER A 78 15.21 -19.94 12.02
C SER A 78 13.92 -19.38 11.44
N VAL A 79 14.00 -18.44 10.49
CA VAL A 79 12.81 -17.87 9.82
C VAL A 79 12.29 -18.86 8.79
N GLU A 80 11.18 -19.52 9.13
CA GLU A 80 10.49 -20.47 8.26
C GLU A 80 9.25 -19.88 7.61
N PRO A 81 8.75 -20.45 6.49
CA PRO A 81 7.49 -20.05 5.92
C PRO A 81 6.31 -20.29 6.87
N ILE A 82 5.41 -19.31 6.95
CA ILE A 82 4.18 -19.38 7.75
C ILE A 82 3.04 -19.84 6.86
N SER A 83 2.28 -20.81 7.33
CA SER A 83 1.11 -21.34 6.62
C SER A 83 -0.01 -20.29 6.52
N ALA A 84 -0.85 -20.41 5.49
CA ALA A 84 -1.99 -19.51 5.26
C ALA A 84 -3.06 -19.57 6.37
N ASP A 85 -3.16 -20.67 7.10
CA ASP A 85 -4.08 -20.88 8.20
C ASP A 85 -3.51 -20.55 9.58
N ASP A 86 -2.28 -20.01 9.64
CA ASP A 86 -1.65 -19.62 10.89
C ASP A 86 -2.48 -18.58 11.66
N ALA A 87 -2.39 -18.67 12.98
CA ALA A 87 -3.14 -17.81 13.88
C ALA A 87 -2.77 -16.32 13.76
N CYS A 88 -1.55 -15.99 13.30
CA CYS A 88 -1.11 -14.61 13.12
C CYS A 88 -1.93 -13.84 12.08
N TRP A 89 -2.47 -14.51 11.07
CA TRP A 89 -3.27 -13.90 10.03
C TRP A 89 -4.74 -13.67 10.41
N LYS A 90 -5.24 -14.42 11.42
CA LYS A 90 -6.67 -14.45 11.76
C LYS A 90 -7.28 -13.08 12.00
N PRO A 91 -6.67 -12.15 12.77
CA PRO A 91 -7.32 -10.87 13.02
C PRO A 91 -7.54 -10.05 11.74
N GLN A 92 -6.54 -9.98 10.86
CA GLN A 92 -6.68 -9.25 9.61
C GLN A 92 -7.65 -9.94 8.65
N LEU A 93 -7.59 -11.27 8.53
CA LEU A 93 -8.50 -12.03 7.66
C LEU A 93 -9.95 -11.96 8.15
N GLU A 94 -10.18 -11.92 9.48
CA GLU A 94 -11.50 -11.65 10.07
C GLU A 94 -11.98 -10.25 9.66
N ALA A 95 -11.14 -9.25 9.81
CA ALA A 95 -11.48 -7.88 9.42
C ALA A 95 -11.85 -7.78 7.94
N LEU A 96 -11.07 -8.40 7.04
CA LEU A 96 -11.36 -8.41 5.60
C LEU A 96 -12.69 -9.09 5.26
N SER A 97 -13.02 -10.20 5.93
CA SER A 97 -14.32 -10.87 5.75
C SER A 97 -15.48 -9.97 6.13
N MET A 98 -15.39 -9.29 7.29
CA MET A 98 -16.42 -8.35 7.75
C MET A 98 -16.53 -7.12 6.84
N ILE A 99 -15.41 -6.60 6.34
CA ILE A 99 -15.39 -5.50 5.37
C ILE A 99 -16.09 -5.94 4.07
N ASN A 100 -15.79 -7.12 3.57
CA ASN A 100 -16.45 -7.66 2.38
C ASN A 100 -17.97 -7.78 2.55
N GLU A 101 -18.43 -8.28 3.68
CA GLU A 101 -19.86 -8.37 4.00
C GLU A 101 -20.51 -6.98 4.04
N ALA A 102 -19.82 -5.97 4.59
CA ALA A 102 -20.37 -4.65 4.79
C ALA A 102 -20.37 -3.76 3.54
N ILE A 103 -19.35 -3.86 2.70
CA ILE A 103 -19.15 -2.93 1.56
C ILE A 103 -18.81 -3.60 0.22
N GLY A 104 -18.53 -4.91 0.16
CA GLY A 104 -18.01 -5.59 -1.03
C GLY A 104 -18.90 -5.50 -2.27
N ASN A 105 -20.22 -5.27 -2.11
CA ASN A 105 -21.15 -5.01 -3.21
C ASN A 105 -21.27 -3.51 -3.59
N GLN A 106 -20.63 -2.61 -2.85
CA GLN A 106 -20.71 -1.15 -3.03
C GLN A 106 -19.40 -0.54 -3.50
N ALA A 107 -18.27 -1.07 -3.04
CA ALA A 107 -16.94 -0.57 -3.34
C ALA A 107 -15.90 -1.68 -3.37
N LEU A 108 -14.81 -1.46 -4.10
CA LEU A 108 -13.63 -2.31 -4.03
C LEU A 108 -12.86 -2.02 -2.74
N PHE A 109 -12.14 -3.02 -2.24
CA PHE A 109 -11.15 -2.82 -1.18
C PHE A 109 -9.89 -3.61 -1.47
N ILE A 110 -8.76 -3.11 -0.95
CA ILE A 110 -7.43 -3.70 -1.10
C ILE A 110 -6.76 -3.76 0.27
N ASP A 111 -6.00 -4.81 0.55
CA ASP A 111 -5.28 -4.97 1.81
C ASP A 111 -3.83 -4.51 1.71
N THR A 112 -3.29 -3.99 2.80
CA THR A 112 -1.89 -3.56 2.87
C THR A 112 -1.00 -4.74 3.19
N ILE A 113 0.01 -4.96 2.34
CA ILE A 113 1.12 -5.89 2.60
C ILE A 113 2.42 -5.11 2.56
N PHE A 114 3.20 -5.18 3.63
CA PHE A 114 4.56 -4.66 3.62
C PHE A 114 5.49 -5.64 2.93
N SER A 115 6.39 -5.12 2.10
CA SER A 115 7.33 -5.93 1.34
C SER A 115 8.17 -6.88 2.23
N PRO A 116 8.68 -7.98 1.68
CA PRO A 116 9.53 -8.90 2.45
C PRO A 116 10.73 -8.21 3.11
N TRP A 117 11.37 -7.25 2.43
CA TRP A 117 12.43 -6.45 3.03
C TRP A 117 11.95 -5.61 4.23
N THR A 118 10.81 -4.94 4.09
CA THR A 118 10.24 -4.14 5.19
C THR A 118 9.88 -5.04 6.37
N THR A 119 9.35 -6.22 6.11
CA THR A 119 9.03 -7.23 7.13
C THR A 119 10.29 -7.72 7.83
N ALA A 120 11.33 -8.11 7.09
CA ALA A 120 12.63 -8.52 7.66
C ALA A 120 13.23 -7.41 8.56
N ARG A 121 13.18 -6.15 8.09
CA ARG A 121 13.65 -5.01 8.89
C ARG A 121 12.86 -4.84 10.20
N ARG A 122 11.55 -5.09 10.18
CA ARG A 122 10.71 -5.04 11.39
C ARG A 122 11.06 -6.16 12.36
N LEU A 123 11.32 -7.38 11.87
CA LEU A 123 11.78 -8.51 12.69
C LEU A 123 13.12 -8.21 13.36
N ALA A 124 13.99 -7.43 12.74
CA ALA A 124 15.21 -6.90 13.31
C ALA A 124 15.00 -5.57 14.09
N ARG A 125 13.80 -5.33 14.65
CA ARG A 125 13.40 -4.12 15.39
C ARG A 125 13.66 -2.81 14.64
N GLY A 126 13.50 -2.82 13.31
CA GLY A 126 13.77 -1.67 12.47
C GLY A 126 15.25 -1.41 12.21
N GLY A 127 16.12 -2.35 12.59
CA GLY A 127 17.57 -2.27 12.39
C GLY A 127 17.97 -2.17 10.92
N ASN A 128 19.22 -1.75 10.72
CA ASN A 128 19.81 -1.70 9.38
C ASN A 128 20.25 -3.11 8.94
N LEU A 129 19.61 -3.67 7.92
CA LEU A 129 19.95 -4.99 7.38
C LEU A 129 21.28 -5.01 6.59
N THR A 130 21.96 -3.87 6.42
CA THR A 130 23.25 -3.80 5.72
C THR A 130 24.29 -4.70 6.38
N GLU A 131 24.31 -4.77 7.71
CA GLU A 131 25.25 -5.63 8.44
C GLU A 131 24.89 -7.12 8.25
N ALA A 132 23.63 -7.49 8.31
CA ALA A 132 23.16 -8.84 8.01
C ALA A 132 23.51 -9.26 6.58
N ARG A 133 23.30 -8.37 5.60
CA ARG A 133 23.71 -8.57 4.19
C ARG A 133 25.21 -8.86 4.05
N ARG A 134 26.04 -8.18 4.84
CA ARG A 134 27.49 -8.32 4.78
C ARG A 134 27.99 -9.57 5.48
N ARG A 135 27.45 -9.89 6.65
CA ARG A 135 27.93 -10.98 7.52
C ARG A 135 27.30 -12.32 7.22
N SER A 136 26.02 -12.33 6.90
CA SER A 136 25.20 -13.55 6.76
C SER A 136 24.30 -13.48 5.54
N PRO A 137 24.84 -13.23 4.32
CA PRO A 137 24.03 -12.99 3.13
C PRO A 137 23.10 -14.16 2.79
N GLU A 138 23.60 -15.39 2.90
CA GLU A 138 22.82 -16.60 2.57
C GLU A 138 21.66 -16.82 3.54
N ALA A 139 21.90 -16.61 4.85
CA ALA A 139 20.88 -16.73 5.88
C ALA A 139 19.79 -15.66 5.69
N LEU A 140 20.18 -14.42 5.42
CA LEU A 140 19.23 -13.34 5.14
C LEU A 140 18.42 -13.62 3.85
N LEU A 141 19.04 -14.09 2.77
CA LEU A 141 18.33 -14.45 1.53
C LEU A 141 17.34 -15.59 1.76
N SER A 142 17.72 -16.60 2.55
CA SER A 142 16.81 -17.70 2.94
C SER A 142 15.62 -17.18 3.75
N ALA A 143 15.86 -16.33 4.75
CA ALA A 143 14.80 -15.70 5.54
C ALA A 143 13.86 -14.84 4.66
N MET A 144 14.42 -14.04 3.74
CA MET A 144 13.65 -13.25 2.79
C MET A 144 12.76 -14.12 1.90
N ALA A 145 13.26 -15.29 1.46
CA ALA A 145 12.48 -16.26 0.68
C ALA A 145 11.31 -16.84 1.51
N SER A 146 11.56 -17.20 2.78
CA SER A 146 10.53 -17.69 3.71
C SER A 146 9.45 -16.63 4.00
N ILE A 147 9.86 -15.38 4.21
CA ILE A 147 8.95 -14.25 4.41
C ILE A 147 8.11 -14.03 3.14
N ALA A 148 8.73 -14.03 1.96
CA ALA A 148 8.03 -13.84 0.70
C ALA A 148 7.01 -14.96 0.43
N GLU A 149 7.34 -16.22 0.75
CA GLU A 149 6.40 -17.35 0.66
C GLU A 149 5.21 -17.16 1.59
N SER A 150 5.46 -16.77 2.83
CA SER A 150 4.43 -16.48 3.83
C SER A 150 3.48 -15.38 3.37
N LEU A 151 4.05 -14.26 2.89
CA LEU A 151 3.26 -13.12 2.41
C LEU A 151 2.51 -13.45 1.11
N ALA A 152 3.08 -14.26 0.22
CA ALA A 152 2.40 -14.74 -0.98
C ALA A 152 1.21 -15.64 -0.63
N SER A 153 1.38 -16.52 0.36
CA SER A 153 0.30 -17.37 0.88
C SER A 153 -0.82 -16.53 1.52
N TYR A 154 -0.45 -15.59 2.37
CA TYR A 154 -1.37 -14.62 2.96
C TYR A 154 -2.11 -13.79 1.90
N ALA A 155 -1.42 -13.30 0.86
CA ALA A 155 -2.04 -12.53 -0.20
C ALA A 155 -3.15 -13.29 -0.95
N ARG A 156 -3.01 -14.62 -1.13
CA ARG A 156 -4.09 -15.46 -1.68
C ARG A 156 -5.30 -15.48 -0.76
N GLU A 157 -5.09 -15.60 0.56
CA GLU A 157 -6.18 -15.56 1.55
C GLU A 157 -6.87 -14.19 1.57
N VAL A 158 -6.13 -13.10 1.40
CA VAL A 158 -6.69 -11.75 1.24
C VAL A 158 -7.71 -11.72 0.11
N LEU A 159 -7.37 -12.25 -1.07
CA LEU A 159 -8.30 -12.34 -2.20
C LEU A 159 -9.48 -13.29 -1.91
N ALA A 160 -9.23 -14.42 -1.23
CA ALA A 160 -10.30 -15.36 -0.83
C ALA A 160 -11.30 -14.72 0.15
N ARG A 161 -10.91 -13.67 0.89
CA ARG A 161 -11.81 -12.87 1.75
C ARG A 161 -12.54 -11.75 1.00
N GLY A 162 -12.41 -11.67 -0.33
CA GLY A 162 -13.15 -10.73 -1.18
C GLY A 162 -12.40 -9.46 -1.53
N ALA A 163 -11.16 -9.29 -1.09
CA ALA A 163 -10.34 -8.15 -1.51
C ALA A 163 -10.12 -8.17 -3.04
N SER A 164 -10.10 -7.00 -3.65
CA SER A 164 -9.91 -6.83 -5.09
C SER A 164 -8.43 -6.79 -5.50
N GLY A 165 -7.53 -6.89 -4.54
CA GLY A 165 -6.08 -6.84 -4.73
C GLY A 165 -5.36 -6.45 -3.45
N ILE A 166 -4.09 -6.13 -3.58
CA ILE A 166 -3.22 -5.71 -2.49
C ILE A 166 -2.58 -4.35 -2.74
N PHE A 167 -2.23 -3.67 -1.66
CA PHE A 167 -1.36 -2.50 -1.65
C PHE A 167 0.01 -2.93 -1.11
N LEU A 168 0.92 -3.29 -2.03
CA LEU A 168 2.27 -3.72 -1.66
C LEU A 168 3.15 -2.50 -1.37
N SER A 169 3.56 -2.35 -0.12
CA SER A 169 4.38 -1.21 0.35
C SER A 169 5.86 -1.56 0.34
N LEU A 170 6.61 -0.98 -0.60
CA LEU A 170 8.05 -1.13 -0.73
C LEU A 170 8.79 -0.09 0.11
N GLY A 171 9.69 -0.56 0.97
CA GLY A 171 10.54 0.32 1.78
C GLY A 171 12.03 0.25 1.42
N ALA A 172 12.38 -0.43 0.31
CA ALA A 172 13.78 -0.66 -0.08
C ALA A 172 14.14 -0.16 -1.48
N ALA A 173 13.14 0.10 -2.32
CA ALA A 173 13.36 0.58 -3.70
C ALA A 173 13.72 2.08 -3.73
N THR A 174 14.73 2.46 -2.97
CA THR A 174 15.20 3.84 -2.79
C THR A 174 16.68 3.88 -2.43
N ASP A 175 17.43 4.85 -2.95
CA ASP A 175 18.83 5.09 -2.57
C ASP A 175 19.00 5.44 -1.08
N ASP A 176 17.93 5.75 -0.38
CA ASP A 176 17.97 5.94 1.08
C ASP A 176 18.30 4.63 1.83
N VAL A 177 18.10 3.47 1.17
CA VAL A 177 18.29 2.14 1.76
C VAL A 177 19.35 1.33 1.00
N MET A 178 19.28 1.28 -0.33
CA MET A 178 20.20 0.55 -1.19
C MET A 178 20.14 1.07 -2.62
N THR A 179 21.18 0.78 -3.42
CA THR A 179 21.19 1.12 -4.85
C THR A 179 20.17 0.29 -5.64
N ALA A 180 19.82 0.73 -6.85
CA ALA A 180 18.93 -0.04 -7.73
C ALA A 180 19.50 -1.43 -8.10
N GLU A 181 20.83 -1.54 -8.23
CA GLU A 181 21.52 -2.81 -8.46
C GLU A 181 21.41 -3.76 -7.26
N GLU A 182 21.62 -3.26 -6.06
CA GLU A 182 21.42 -4.02 -4.84
C GLU A 182 19.96 -4.45 -4.68
N TYR A 183 19.01 -3.55 -4.97
CA TYR A 183 17.59 -3.86 -4.91
C TYR A 183 17.18 -4.98 -5.88
N ALA A 184 17.81 -5.07 -7.04
CA ALA A 184 17.58 -6.17 -7.98
C ALA A 184 17.87 -7.56 -7.39
N THR A 185 18.74 -7.63 -6.39
CA THR A 185 19.07 -8.88 -5.67
C THR A 185 18.29 -9.02 -4.37
N TRP A 186 18.19 -7.95 -3.58
CA TRP A 186 17.72 -8.00 -2.18
C TRP A 186 16.25 -7.64 -1.96
N GLY A 187 15.60 -7.03 -2.93
CA GLY A 187 14.19 -6.62 -2.82
C GLY A 187 13.33 -7.26 -3.89
N ARG A 188 13.63 -6.92 -5.14
CA ARG A 188 12.81 -7.22 -6.31
C ARG A 188 12.32 -8.69 -6.44
N PRO A 189 13.17 -9.74 -6.30
CA PRO A 189 12.72 -11.13 -6.48
C PRO A 189 11.64 -11.53 -5.48
N PHE A 190 11.75 -11.03 -4.26
CA PHE A 190 10.84 -11.33 -3.17
C PHE A 190 9.51 -10.55 -3.30
N ASP A 191 9.57 -9.30 -3.73
CA ASP A 191 8.38 -8.49 -4.02
C ASP A 191 7.57 -9.09 -5.16
N LEU A 192 8.25 -9.49 -6.24
CA LEU A 192 7.62 -10.15 -7.38
C LEU A 192 6.97 -11.48 -7.01
N LYS A 193 7.56 -12.25 -6.07
CA LYS A 193 6.94 -13.49 -5.57
C LYS A 193 5.60 -13.23 -4.89
N VAL A 194 5.48 -12.16 -4.12
CA VAL A 194 4.21 -11.77 -3.48
C VAL A 194 3.19 -11.33 -4.53
N LEU A 195 3.59 -10.48 -5.47
CA LEU A 195 2.70 -9.99 -6.54
C LEU A 195 2.25 -11.08 -7.50
N GLU A 196 3.11 -12.06 -7.78
CA GLU A 196 2.75 -13.20 -8.64
C GLU A 196 1.59 -14.02 -8.05
N ALA A 197 1.53 -14.13 -6.72
CA ALA A 197 0.46 -14.85 -6.02
C ALA A 197 -0.94 -14.23 -6.23
N VAL A 198 -0.99 -12.97 -6.61
CA VAL A 198 -2.20 -12.16 -6.82
C VAL A 198 -2.22 -11.44 -8.18
N ARG A 199 -1.43 -11.91 -9.15
CA ARG A 199 -1.23 -11.27 -10.46
C ARG A 199 -2.54 -10.91 -11.16
N ASP A 200 -3.52 -11.78 -11.09
CA ASP A 200 -4.81 -11.64 -11.79
C ASP A 200 -5.82 -10.75 -11.03
N ALA A 201 -5.47 -10.28 -9.85
CA ALA A 201 -6.33 -9.38 -9.10
C ALA A 201 -6.44 -8.02 -9.80
N PRO A 202 -7.66 -7.46 -9.92
CA PRO A 202 -7.88 -6.26 -10.74
C PRO A 202 -7.30 -4.98 -10.14
N PHE A 203 -6.97 -4.96 -8.85
CA PHE A 203 -6.56 -3.74 -8.15
C PHE A 203 -5.32 -3.93 -7.27
N ASN A 204 -4.23 -4.41 -7.87
CA ASN A 204 -2.92 -4.39 -7.20
C ASN A 204 -2.28 -3.02 -7.34
N VAL A 205 -1.78 -2.48 -6.23
CA VAL A 205 -1.08 -1.19 -6.13
C VAL A 205 0.34 -1.42 -5.63
N LEU A 206 1.31 -0.78 -6.25
CA LEU A 206 2.66 -0.68 -5.74
C LEU A 206 2.86 0.69 -5.08
N HIS A 207 3.09 0.71 -3.77
CA HIS A 207 3.49 1.91 -3.05
C HIS A 207 5.01 1.94 -2.88
N ILE A 208 5.63 3.00 -3.36
CA ILE A 208 7.08 3.18 -3.37
C ILE A 208 7.43 4.24 -2.32
N HIS A 209 7.97 3.79 -1.19
CA HIS A 209 8.34 4.66 -0.08
C HIS A 209 9.82 5.04 -0.14
N GLY A 210 10.12 6.33 0.06
CA GLY A 210 11.48 6.86 0.07
C GLY A 210 11.58 8.24 -0.57
N SER A 211 12.75 8.88 -0.46
CA SER A 211 12.99 10.21 -1.02
C SER A 211 13.71 10.17 -2.39
N ARG A 212 14.45 9.11 -2.68
CA ARG A 212 15.18 8.88 -3.95
C ARG A 212 14.81 7.52 -4.53
N ILE A 213 13.53 7.38 -4.87
CA ILE A 213 12.95 6.10 -5.29
C ILE A 213 13.48 5.62 -6.66
N HIS A 214 13.61 4.32 -6.82
CA HIS A 214 14.04 3.67 -8.08
C HIS A 214 12.86 3.50 -9.05
N PHE A 215 12.12 4.58 -9.33
CA PHE A 215 10.85 4.53 -10.06
C PHE A 215 10.95 3.75 -11.37
N ASP A 216 11.97 4.05 -12.19
CA ASP A 216 12.13 3.46 -13.53
C ASP A 216 12.40 1.94 -13.48
N SER A 217 12.98 1.41 -12.41
CA SER A 217 13.23 -0.03 -12.24
C SER A 217 12.00 -0.83 -11.81
N LEU A 218 10.86 -0.15 -11.56
CA LEU A 218 9.61 -0.75 -11.08
C LEU A 218 8.49 -0.73 -12.12
N LEU A 219 8.74 -0.21 -13.32
CA LEU A 219 7.71 -0.02 -14.35
C LEU A 219 7.07 -1.32 -14.84
N ASP A 220 7.79 -2.42 -14.81
CA ASP A 220 7.35 -3.75 -15.26
C ASP A 220 6.70 -4.60 -14.16
N TYR A 221 6.54 -4.06 -12.93
CA TYR A 221 5.82 -4.76 -11.86
C TYR A 221 4.37 -5.04 -12.28
N PRO A 222 3.82 -6.26 -11.98
CA PRO A 222 2.48 -6.67 -12.39
C PRO A 222 1.40 -6.04 -11.48
N VAL A 223 1.28 -4.72 -11.54
CA VAL A 223 0.29 -3.93 -10.78
C VAL A 223 -0.51 -3.03 -11.69
N SER A 224 -1.71 -2.67 -11.27
CA SER A 224 -2.62 -1.79 -12.02
C SER A 224 -2.41 -0.31 -11.71
N ALA A 225 -1.81 0.02 -10.56
CA ALA A 225 -1.54 1.40 -10.18
C ALA A 225 -0.25 1.55 -9.39
N LEU A 226 0.34 2.74 -9.47
CA LEU A 226 1.53 3.16 -8.71
C LEU A 226 1.17 4.30 -7.75
N ASN A 227 1.72 4.25 -6.54
CA ASN A 227 1.57 5.28 -5.51
C ASN A 227 2.93 5.63 -4.91
N TRP A 228 3.22 6.91 -4.75
CA TRP A 228 4.43 7.43 -4.10
C TRP A 228 4.20 8.86 -3.66
N SER A 229 5.08 9.38 -2.82
CA SER A 229 5.04 10.77 -2.33
C SER A 229 5.53 11.77 -3.39
N HIS A 230 4.78 11.93 -4.49
CA HIS A 230 5.16 12.71 -5.67
C HIS A 230 5.40 14.19 -5.41
N PHE A 231 4.90 14.74 -4.30
CA PHE A 231 5.23 16.11 -3.87
C PHE A 231 6.65 16.23 -3.32
N ASN A 232 7.20 15.13 -2.80
CA ASN A 232 8.49 15.12 -2.11
C ASN A 232 9.57 14.38 -2.89
N THR A 233 9.19 13.57 -3.89
CA THR A 233 10.13 12.80 -4.71
C THR A 233 9.63 12.62 -6.14
N PRO A 234 10.50 12.82 -7.16
CA PRO A 234 10.13 12.60 -8.55
C PRO A 234 9.82 11.12 -8.83
N PRO A 235 9.09 10.85 -9.93
CA PRO A 235 8.57 11.79 -10.92
C PRO A 235 7.28 12.50 -10.46
N ALA A 236 6.86 13.56 -11.15
CA ALA A 236 5.52 14.14 -11.03
C ALA A 236 4.45 13.12 -11.50
N LEU A 237 3.19 13.29 -11.09
CA LEU A 237 2.12 12.32 -11.41
C LEU A 237 1.95 12.07 -12.91
N GLY A 238 1.89 13.14 -13.70
CA GLY A 238 1.74 13.04 -15.15
C GLY A 238 2.92 12.33 -15.83
N GLU A 239 4.14 12.59 -15.37
CA GLU A 239 5.35 11.91 -15.84
C GLU A 239 5.32 10.42 -15.46
N GLY A 240 5.03 10.12 -14.19
CA GLY A 240 4.95 8.74 -13.69
C GLY A 240 3.90 7.91 -14.45
N ARG A 241 2.73 8.52 -14.73
CA ARG A 241 1.70 7.90 -15.56
C ARG A 241 2.19 7.63 -16.98
N SER A 242 2.81 8.63 -17.61
CA SER A 242 3.33 8.51 -18.98
C SER A 242 4.40 7.43 -19.11
N LYS A 243 5.35 7.36 -18.15
CA LYS A 243 6.42 6.36 -18.13
C LYS A 243 5.89 4.95 -17.91
N SER A 244 4.95 4.78 -16.99
CA SER A 244 4.48 3.44 -16.59
C SER A 244 3.37 2.89 -17.46
N GLY A 245 2.58 3.73 -18.10
CA GLY A 245 1.34 3.34 -18.76
C GLY A 245 0.24 2.85 -17.79
N LYS A 246 0.49 2.92 -16.48
CA LYS A 246 -0.40 2.46 -15.41
C LYS A 246 -1.19 3.63 -14.83
N ALA A 247 -2.25 3.33 -14.07
CA ALA A 247 -2.88 4.34 -13.24
C ALA A 247 -1.90 4.84 -12.16
N VAL A 248 -2.07 6.10 -11.75
CA VAL A 248 -1.30 6.71 -10.65
C VAL A 248 -2.23 7.14 -9.52
N MET A 249 -1.78 6.91 -8.30
CA MET A 249 -2.48 7.31 -7.08
C MET A 249 -1.69 8.43 -6.41
N GLY A 250 -2.31 9.60 -6.28
CA GLY A 250 -1.65 10.76 -5.70
C GLY A 250 -2.56 11.99 -5.76
N GLY A 251 -1.96 13.17 -5.66
CA GLY A 251 -2.68 14.45 -5.78
C GLY A 251 -2.90 15.15 -4.43
N ILE A 252 -2.60 14.49 -3.31
CA ILE A 252 -2.64 15.10 -1.97
C ILE A 252 -1.27 14.93 -1.31
N ASN A 253 -0.72 16.03 -0.82
CA ASN A 253 0.53 16.02 -0.07
C ASN A 253 0.26 15.59 1.38
N GLU A 254 0.59 14.34 1.70
CA GLU A 254 0.42 13.77 3.03
C GLU A 254 1.21 14.51 4.10
N ALA A 255 2.40 15.01 3.78
CA ALA A 255 3.25 15.70 4.74
C ALA A 255 2.65 17.02 5.25
N THR A 256 1.80 17.66 4.45
CA THR A 256 1.18 18.95 4.78
C THR A 256 -0.35 18.87 4.99
N ALA A 257 -0.96 17.72 4.75
CA ALA A 257 -2.41 17.56 4.75
C ALA A 257 -3.10 18.07 6.03
N ALA A 258 -2.44 17.96 7.19
CA ALA A 258 -2.96 18.44 8.46
C ALA A 258 -3.03 19.98 8.54
N HIS A 259 -2.24 20.71 7.76
CA HIS A 259 -2.06 22.16 7.85
C HIS A 259 -2.68 22.92 6.67
N LEU A 260 -3.10 22.23 5.61
CA LEU A 260 -3.68 22.87 4.44
C LEU A 260 -5.08 23.44 4.72
N SER A 261 -5.42 24.51 4.02
CA SER A 261 -6.78 25.00 3.91
C SER A 261 -7.57 24.25 2.83
N ALA A 262 -8.89 24.31 2.85
CA ALA A 262 -9.74 23.70 1.83
C ALA A 262 -9.45 24.22 0.39
N PRO A 263 -9.18 25.52 0.13
CA PRO A 263 -8.72 25.97 -1.18
C PRO A 263 -7.40 25.32 -1.63
N GLU A 264 -6.39 25.23 -0.74
CA GLU A 264 -5.09 24.61 -1.08
C GLU A 264 -5.25 23.13 -1.42
N ILE A 265 -6.14 22.41 -0.73
CA ILE A 265 -6.47 21.01 -1.09
C ILE A 265 -7.14 20.96 -2.46
N ALA A 266 -8.06 21.88 -2.76
CA ALA A 266 -8.72 21.94 -4.07
C ALA A 266 -7.72 22.27 -5.19
N ASP A 267 -6.72 23.10 -4.92
CA ASP A 267 -5.65 23.40 -5.86
C ASP A 267 -4.79 22.15 -6.13
N GLN A 268 -4.45 21.38 -5.10
CA GLN A 268 -3.71 20.12 -5.26
C GLN A 268 -4.48 19.11 -6.13
N VAL A 269 -5.77 18.91 -5.87
CA VAL A 269 -6.65 18.07 -6.70
C VAL A 269 -6.69 18.58 -8.14
N SER A 270 -6.78 19.91 -8.34
CA SER A 270 -6.80 20.54 -9.65
C SER A 270 -5.51 20.32 -10.42
N ASN A 271 -4.37 20.44 -9.75
CA ASN A 271 -3.06 20.21 -10.35
C ASN A 271 -2.91 18.76 -10.80
N ALA A 272 -3.28 17.78 -9.96
CA ALA A 272 -3.24 16.36 -10.32
C ALA A 272 -4.11 16.05 -11.55
N LEU A 273 -5.30 16.64 -11.62
CA LEU A 273 -6.18 16.54 -12.80
C LEU A 273 -5.54 17.12 -14.06
N ASN A 274 -4.92 18.27 -13.95
CA ASN A 274 -4.25 18.93 -15.08
C ASN A 274 -3.05 18.12 -15.58
N GLU A 275 -2.23 17.59 -14.68
CA GLU A 275 -1.05 16.79 -15.00
C GLU A 275 -1.41 15.47 -15.72
N THR A 276 -2.53 14.85 -15.37
CA THR A 276 -2.92 13.53 -15.88
C THR A 276 -3.99 13.58 -16.96
N GLY A 277 -4.56 14.75 -17.22
CA GLY A 277 -5.75 14.92 -18.06
C GLY A 277 -6.99 14.23 -17.47
N GLY A 278 -7.01 13.97 -16.16
CA GLY A 278 -8.09 13.30 -15.44
C GLY A 278 -8.26 11.81 -15.76
N ARG A 279 -7.32 11.21 -16.51
CA ARG A 279 -7.38 9.80 -16.91
C ARG A 279 -6.30 9.00 -16.20
N GLY A 280 -6.62 7.78 -15.79
CA GLY A 280 -5.68 6.92 -15.05
C GLY A 280 -5.22 7.56 -13.74
N LEU A 281 -6.07 8.36 -13.11
CA LEU A 281 -5.80 9.08 -11.87
C LEU A 281 -6.75 8.59 -10.78
N ILE A 282 -6.18 8.31 -9.62
CA ILE A 282 -6.89 8.06 -8.37
C ILE A 282 -6.39 9.12 -7.38
N ILE A 283 -7.28 9.98 -6.89
CA ILE A 283 -6.90 10.97 -5.89
C ILE A 283 -6.64 10.27 -4.55
N ALA A 284 -5.42 10.43 -4.09
CA ALA A 284 -4.94 9.81 -2.86
C ALA A 284 -3.75 10.60 -2.28
N PRO A 285 -3.43 10.42 -1.01
CA PRO A 285 -2.14 10.87 -0.47
C PRO A 285 -0.98 10.01 -1.03
N GLY A 286 0.21 10.58 -1.04
CA GLY A 286 1.43 9.85 -1.45
C GLY A 286 1.89 8.79 -0.43
N CYS A 287 1.44 8.90 0.82
CA CYS A 287 1.59 7.94 1.92
C CYS A 287 0.40 8.08 2.87
N SER A 288 0.42 7.44 4.05
CA SER A 288 -0.59 7.66 5.09
C SER A 288 -0.65 9.14 5.51
N VAL A 289 -1.86 9.69 5.65
CA VAL A 289 -2.02 11.02 6.23
C VAL A 289 -1.76 11.00 7.74
N PRO A 290 -1.29 12.10 8.35
CA PRO A 290 -1.19 12.21 9.81
C PRO A 290 -2.54 11.97 10.49
N THR A 291 -2.54 11.27 11.62
CA THR A 291 -3.76 10.93 12.37
C THR A 291 -4.46 12.14 12.98
N ASP A 292 -3.77 13.26 13.11
CA ASP A 292 -4.28 14.56 13.56
C ASP A 292 -4.79 15.45 12.41
N THR A 293 -4.83 14.93 11.18
CA THR A 293 -5.38 15.66 10.04
C THR A 293 -6.84 16.03 10.30
N PRO A 294 -7.20 17.32 10.31
CA PRO A 294 -8.56 17.74 10.60
C PRO A 294 -9.59 17.16 9.62
N GLU A 295 -10.72 16.71 10.14
CA GLU A 295 -11.81 16.14 9.34
C GLU A 295 -12.22 17.06 8.17
N ARG A 296 -12.27 18.39 8.40
CA ARG A 296 -12.58 19.38 7.36
C ARG A 296 -11.63 19.28 6.16
N ASN A 297 -10.34 18.96 6.38
CA ASN A 297 -9.35 18.83 5.33
C ASN A 297 -9.59 17.56 4.50
N LEU A 298 -9.91 16.46 5.16
CA LEU A 298 -10.24 15.20 4.49
C LEU A 298 -11.53 15.34 3.66
N ARG A 299 -12.55 16.01 4.20
CA ARG A 299 -13.81 16.31 3.47
C ARG A 299 -13.60 17.28 2.31
N ALA A 300 -12.62 18.18 2.38
CA ALA A 300 -12.32 19.12 1.31
C ALA A 300 -11.86 18.40 0.01
N ILE A 301 -11.24 17.24 0.11
CA ILE A 301 -10.85 16.42 -1.05
C ILE A 301 -12.09 16.04 -1.86
N ARG A 302 -13.11 15.49 -1.20
CA ARG A 302 -14.38 15.12 -1.82
C ARG A 302 -15.08 16.35 -2.44
N MET A 303 -15.16 17.43 -1.67
CA MET A 303 -15.80 18.66 -2.15
C MET A 303 -15.12 19.25 -3.39
N ALA A 304 -13.78 19.13 -3.48
CA ALA A 304 -13.03 19.60 -4.65
C ALA A 304 -13.36 18.78 -5.92
N LEU A 305 -13.59 17.48 -5.75
CA LEU A 305 -14.00 16.58 -6.84
C LEU A 305 -15.43 16.85 -7.31
N ASP A 306 -16.37 17.05 -6.38
CA ASP A 306 -17.79 17.23 -6.72
C ASP A 306 -18.08 18.57 -7.44
N ARG A 307 -17.31 19.63 -7.15
CA ARG A 307 -17.44 20.95 -7.80
C ARG A 307 -17.12 20.94 -9.31
N ARG A 308 -16.46 19.92 -9.81
CA ARG A 308 -16.08 19.81 -11.24
C ARG A 308 -17.07 18.96 -12.06
N THR A 309 -17.97 18.29 -11.40
CA THR A 309 -19.05 17.52 -12.06
C THR A 309 -20.34 18.32 -12.21
N SER A 310 -20.38 19.54 -11.63
CA SER A 310 -21.47 20.51 -11.74
C SER A 310 -21.18 21.54 -12.81
#